data_359b6f825fa210420da2c4d27a2cf35e
#
_entry.id   359b6f825fa210420da2c4d27a2cf35e
#
_cell.length_a   1.000
_cell.length_b   1.000
_cell.length_c   1.000
_cell.angle_alpha   90.00
_cell.angle_beta   90.00
_cell.angle_gamma   90.00
#
_symmetry.space_group_name_H-M   'P 1'
#
loop_
_entity.id
_entity.type
_entity.pdbx_description
1 polymer ?
#
loop_
_entity_poly.entity_id
_entity_poly.type
_entity_poly.pdbx_seq_one_letter_code
_entity_poly.pdbx_strand_id
1 'polypeptide(L)'
;FQLSGHGIAQEQMDAVFDRTRSFFALPEAAKGQYPLVKANNAGWESLSQVRPSIGVPDQKESYQVTRPHMAGLWPSDDELPGFAAAILDFEYDCWTVAMRVLSCFADRLGLPREHFTAAHNPESAQYQSTLRLLHYFAVPEELRDIPGRWRAGAHTDFDCLTLLFQRDGQGGLQVCPGKEMEERQWTSITASSSLITCNIGDMLTRWSDDLLPSNFHRVRSPGRDEYQGDRYSIAYFAQADRDAVIQGPRGVYPPVTAADFLTQRVQANYRPRL
;
A
#
# COMPACT_ATOMS: atom_id res chain seq x y z
N PHE A 1 -2.00 13.14 4.65
CA PHE A 1 -0.93 14.09 4.95
C PHE A 1 0.39 13.64 4.35
N GLN A 2 1.36 14.56 4.24
CA GLN A 2 2.73 14.22 3.85
C GLN A 2 3.66 14.43 5.04
N LEU A 3 4.57 13.49 5.25
CA LEU A 3 5.50 13.45 6.36
C LEU A 3 6.91 13.78 5.88
N SER A 4 7.53 14.80 6.49
CA SER A 4 8.95 15.15 6.35
C SER A 4 9.71 14.77 7.63
N GLY A 5 11.04 14.68 7.56
CA GLY A 5 11.86 14.36 8.73
C GLY A 5 11.59 12.99 9.32
N HIS A 6 11.15 12.04 8.50
CA HIS A 6 10.73 10.68 8.89
C HIS A 6 11.89 9.79 9.35
N GLY A 7 13.14 10.16 9.07
CA GLY A 7 14.33 9.45 9.55
C GLY A 7 14.88 8.38 8.60
N ILE A 8 14.19 8.06 7.50
CA ILE A 8 14.73 7.19 6.43
C ILE A 8 15.61 8.05 5.53
N ALA A 9 16.85 7.63 5.29
CA ALA A 9 17.79 8.38 4.45
C ALA A 9 17.37 8.39 2.98
N GLN A 10 17.63 9.51 2.28
CA GLN A 10 17.27 9.63 0.85
C GLN A 10 18.00 8.57 0.01
N GLU A 11 19.25 8.31 0.30
CA GLU A 11 20.09 7.32 -0.39
C GLU A 11 19.50 5.91 -0.25
N GLN A 12 18.92 5.59 0.90
CA GLN A 12 18.25 4.29 1.14
C GLN A 12 16.96 4.19 0.32
N MET A 13 16.13 5.23 0.31
CA MET A 13 14.94 5.28 -0.53
C MET A 13 15.30 5.12 -2.00
N ASP A 14 16.31 5.83 -2.48
CA ASP A 14 16.79 5.74 -3.86
C ASP A 14 17.27 4.34 -4.20
N ALA A 15 18.07 3.72 -3.32
CA ALA A 15 18.55 2.35 -3.50
C ALA A 15 17.41 1.33 -3.59
N VAL A 16 16.35 1.46 -2.78
CA VAL A 16 15.20 0.55 -2.83
C VAL A 16 14.38 0.75 -4.11
N PHE A 17 14.24 1.99 -4.60
CA PHE A 17 13.64 2.23 -5.91
C PHE A 17 14.45 1.63 -7.06
N ASP A 18 15.79 1.67 -7.00
CA ASP A 18 16.66 1.05 -8.01
C ASP A 18 16.52 -0.48 -7.99
N ARG A 19 16.46 -1.11 -6.81
CA ARG A 19 16.19 -2.54 -6.66
C ARG A 19 14.79 -2.91 -7.15
N THR A 20 13.79 -2.08 -6.85
CA THR A 20 12.42 -2.24 -7.38
C THR A 20 12.43 -2.27 -8.91
N ARG A 21 13.13 -1.33 -9.53
CA ARG A 21 13.28 -1.27 -10.99
C ARG A 21 14.00 -2.51 -11.54
N SER A 22 15.07 -2.95 -10.88
CA SER A 22 15.83 -4.13 -11.28
C SER A 22 14.97 -5.40 -11.21
N PHE A 23 14.14 -5.56 -10.18
CA PHE A 23 13.21 -6.69 -10.09
C PHE A 23 12.18 -6.69 -11.24
N PHE A 24 11.54 -5.56 -11.50
CA PHE A 24 10.54 -5.49 -12.57
C PHE A 24 11.14 -5.55 -13.98
N ALA A 25 12.42 -5.27 -14.13
CA ALA A 25 13.17 -5.47 -15.39
C ALA A 25 13.51 -6.94 -15.68
N LEU A 26 13.36 -7.85 -14.72
CA LEU A 26 13.53 -9.29 -14.98
C LEU A 26 12.50 -9.76 -16.02
N PRO A 27 12.86 -10.77 -16.84
CA PRO A 27 11.91 -11.41 -17.75
C PRO A 27 10.67 -11.91 -16.98
N GLU A 28 9.49 -11.88 -17.63
CA GLU A 28 8.24 -12.32 -17.00
C GLU A 28 8.33 -13.77 -16.50
N ALA A 29 9.00 -14.64 -17.23
CA ALA A 29 9.23 -16.03 -16.82
C ALA A 29 10.07 -16.15 -15.53
N ALA A 30 10.99 -15.23 -15.27
CA ALA A 30 11.76 -15.19 -14.03
C ALA A 30 10.88 -14.69 -12.87
N LYS A 31 10.18 -13.57 -13.05
CA LYS A 31 9.23 -13.06 -12.05
C LYS A 31 8.12 -14.06 -11.71
N GLY A 32 7.67 -14.82 -12.70
CA GLY A 32 6.66 -15.88 -12.56
C GLY A 32 7.07 -17.04 -11.65
N GLN A 33 8.35 -17.16 -11.31
CA GLN A 33 8.83 -18.13 -10.31
C GLN A 33 8.48 -17.72 -8.86
N TYR A 34 8.08 -16.48 -8.65
CA TYR A 34 7.71 -15.90 -7.35
C TYR A 34 6.22 -15.48 -7.31
N PRO A 35 5.27 -16.38 -7.67
CA PRO A 35 3.87 -16.01 -7.88
C PRO A 35 3.22 -15.56 -6.57
N LEU A 36 2.22 -14.67 -6.68
CA LEU A 36 1.46 -14.21 -5.53
C LEU A 36 0.73 -15.36 -4.81
N VAL A 37 1.08 -15.57 -3.56
CA VAL A 37 0.33 -16.41 -2.60
C VAL A 37 -0.73 -15.53 -1.95
N LYS A 38 -1.93 -15.50 -2.51
CA LYS A 38 -3.02 -14.59 -2.11
C LYS A 38 -3.36 -14.64 -0.62
N ALA A 39 -3.36 -15.84 -0.01
CA ALA A 39 -3.65 -16.02 1.40
C ALA A 39 -2.67 -15.31 2.34
N ASN A 40 -1.45 -15.11 1.87
CA ASN A 40 -0.34 -14.52 2.62
C ASN A 40 0.01 -13.10 2.13
N ASN A 41 -0.61 -12.64 1.04
CA ASN A 41 -0.27 -11.39 0.38
C ASN A 41 1.25 -11.25 0.14
N ALA A 42 1.89 -12.29 -0.44
CA ALA A 42 3.32 -12.38 -0.67
C ALA A 42 3.63 -12.91 -2.07
N GLY A 43 4.57 -12.29 -2.81
CA GLY A 43 4.96 -12.67 -4.17
C GLY A 43 4.52 -11.68 -5.24
N TRP A 44 4.73 -12.04 -6.49
CA TRP A 44 4.51 -11.20 -7.68
C TRP A 44 3.18 -11.48 -8.37
N GLU A 45 2.54 -10.42 -8.85
CA GLU A 45 1.36 -10.44 -9.71
C GLU A 45 1.44 -9.37 -10.79
N SER A 46 0.80 -9.62 -11.94
CA SER A 46 0.70 -8.66 -13.06
C SER A 46 -0.72 -8.64 -13.61
N LEU A 47 -1.29 -7.43 -13.86
CA LEU A 47 -2.59 -7.21 -14.48
C LEU A 47 -3.76 -7.99 -13.82
N SER A 48 -3.62 -8.37 -12.55
CA SER A 48 -4.56 -9.28 -11.88
C SER A 48 -5.65 -8.56 -11.07
N GLN A 49 -5.44 -7.27 -10.76
CA GLN A 49 -6.39 -6.50 -9.95
C GLN A 49 -7.45 -5.85 -10.81
N VAL A 50 -8.60 -6.52 -10.94
CA VAL A 50 -9.78 -6.00 -11.66
C VAL A 50 -10.73 -5.38 -10.65
N ARG A 51 -11.00 -4.09 -10.78
CA ARG A 51 -12.00 -3.42 -9.95
C ARG A 51 -13.38 -3.58 -10.55
N PRO A 52 -14.39 -4.05 -9.78
CA PRO A 52 -15.74 -4.28 -10.29
C PRO A 52 -16.39 -3.04 -10.93
N SER A 53 -16.02 -1.84 -10.48
CA SER A 53 -16.55 -0.57 -11.00
C SER A 53 -16.01 -0.17 -12.38
N ILE A 54 -14.93 -0.81 -12.85
CA ILE A 54 -14.24 -0.43 -14.10
C ILE A 54 -14.21 -1.58 -15.09
N GLY A 55 -14.21 -2.85 -14.62
CA GLY A 55 -14.20 -4.05 -15.45
C GLY A 55 -12.91 -4.30 -16.22
N VAL A 56 -11.89 -3.45 -16.06
CA VAL A 56 -10.55 -3.60 -16.66
C VAL A 56 -9.49 -3.70 -15.57
N PRO A 57 -8.42 -4.50 -15.79
CA PRO A 57 -7.31 -4.59 -14.86
C PRO A 57 -6.59 -3.25 -14.69
N ASP A 58 -6.15 -2.97 -13.46
CA ASP A 58 -5.17 -1.91 -13.19
C ASP A 58 -3.91 -2.16 -14.04
N GLN A 59 -3.37 -1.11 -14.69
CA GLN A 59 -2.23 -1.20 -15.61
C GLN A 59 -0.92 -1.21 -14.84
N LYS A 60 -0.71 -2.27 -14.08
CA LYS A 60 0.45 -2.43 -13.19
C LYS A 60 0.80 -3.89 -12.94
N GLU A 61 2.01 -4.08 -12.47
CA GLU A 61 2.46 -5.27 -11.76
C GLU A 61 2.91 -4.87 -10.35
N SER A 62 2.94 -5.83 -9.43
CA SER A 62 3.38 -5.60 -8.06
C SER A 62 4.05 -6.82 -7.44
N TYR A 63 4.96 -6.55 -6.50
CA TYR A 63 5.61 -7.59 -5.72
C TYR A 63 5.40 -7.27 -4.24
N GLN A 64 4.76 -8.19 -3.54
CA GLN A 64 4.36 -8.06 -2.14
C GLN A 64 5.34 -8.79 -1.24
N VAL A 65 5.79 -8.10 -0.20
CA VAL A 65 6.68 -8.64 0.83
C VAL A 65 5.96 -8.60 2.17
N THR A 66 5.51 -9.76 2.63
CA THR A 66 4.96 -9.99 3.97
C THR A 66 5.93 -10.89 4.71
N ARG A 67 6.73 -10.29 5.61
CA ARG A 67 7.95 -10.85 6.22
C ARG A 67 7.89 -12.34 6.58
N PRO A 68 6.90 -12.87 7.33
CA PRO A 68 6.87 -14.29 7.72
C PRO A 68 6.57 -15.26 6.57
N HIS A 69 6.16 -14.74 5.40
CA HIS A 69 5.61 -15.55 4.31
C HIS A 69 6.45 -15.53 3.03
N MET A 70 7.70 -15.08 3.12
CA MET A 70 8.57 -14.91 1.96
C MET A 70 9.43 -16.12 1.61
N ALA A 71 9.30 -17.22 2.32
CA ALA A 71 10.08 -18.45 2.03
C ALA A 71 9.79 -18.94 0.60
N GLY A 72 10.85 -19.07 -0.22
CA GLY A 72 10.76 -19.51 -1.62
C GLY A 72 10.23 -18.45 -2.60
N LEU A 73 10.00 -17.20 -2.14
CA LEU A 73 9.50 -16.11 -2.98
C LEU A 73 10.55 -15.02 -3.26
N TRP A 74 11.78 -15.16 -2.75
CA TRP A 74 12.87 -14.22 -3.02
C TRP A 74 13.63 -14.60 -4.29
N PRO A 75 13.96 -13.62 -5.16
CA PRO A 75 15.00 -13.81 -6.17
C PRO A 75 16.31 -14.27 -5.53
N SER A 76 17.05 -15.12 -6.23
CA SER A 76 18.38 -15.55 -5.77
C SER A 76 19.38 -14.38 -5.81
N ASP A 77 20.45 -14.47 -5.01
CA ASP A 77 21.53 -13.49 -5.07
C ASP A 77 22.29 -13.49 -6.41
N ASP A 78 22.23 -14.58 -7.18
CA ASP A 78 22.76 -14.62 -8.54
C ASP A 78 21.91 -13.78 -9.52
N GLU A 79 20.59 -13.69 -9.29
CA GLU A 79 19.68 -12.87 -10.11
C GLU A 79 19.67 -11.41 -9.67
N LEU A 80 19.52 -11.17 -8.37
CA LEU A 80 19.46 -9.84 -7.78
C LEU A 80 20.27 -9.78 -6.47
N PRO A 81 21.57 -9.53 -6.53
CA PRO A 81 22.45 -9.55 -5.37
C PRO A 81 21.98 -8.61 -4.25
N GLY A 82 21.80 -9.14 -3.02
CA GLY A 82 21.41 -8.41 -1.83
C GLY A 82 20.00 -7.81 -1.88
N PHE A 83 19.12 -8.25 -2.80
CA PHE A 83 17.77 -7.73 -2.94
C PHE A 83 16.95 -7.97 -1.67
N ALA A 84 16.88 -9.22 -1.21
CA ALA A 84 16.06 -9.59 -0.05
C ALA A 84 16.45 -8.80 1.22
N ALA A 85 17.76 -8.71 1.51
CA ALA A 85 18.25 -7.99 2.68
C ALA A 85 17.85 -6.50 2.63
N ALA A 86 18.12 -5.82 1.51
CA ALA A 86 17.79 -4.40 1.37
C ALA A 86 16.29 -4.11 1.46
N ILE A 87 15.45 -4.99 0.90
CA ILE A 87 13.99 -4.84 0.98
C ILE A 87 13.49 -5.07 2.41
N LEU A 88 14.02 -6.06 3.13
CA LEU A 88 13.64 -6.33 4.53
C LEU A 88 14.11 -5.23 5.49
N ASP A 89 15.30 -4.66 5.28
CA ASP A 89 15.80 -3.53 6.06
C ASP A 89 14.89 -2.30 5.87
N PHE A 90 14.53 -2.00 4.63
CA PHE A 90 13.62 -0.90 4.32
C PHE A 90 12.21 -1.13 4.86
N GLU A 91 11.71 -2.36 4.81
CA GLU A 91 10.41 -2.72 5.41
C GLU A 91 10.41 -2.46 6.92
N TYR A 92 11.50 -2.78 7.61
CA TYR A 92 11.64 -2.53 9.04
C TYR A 92 11.70 -1.03 9.37
N ASP A 93 12.35 -0.22 8.54
CA ASP A 93 12.34 1.23 8.70
C ASP A 93 10.94 1.82 8.47
N CYS A 94 10.19 1.30 7.49
CA CYS A 94 8.79 1.66 7.29
C CYS A 94 7.94 1.30 8.51
N TRP A 95 8.14 0.11 9.08
CA TRP A 95 7.49 -0.29 10.33
C TRP A 95 7.79 0.70 11.46
N THR A 96 9.05 1.07 11.63
CA THR A 96 9.47 2.04 12.67
C THR A 96 8.76 3.38 12.51
N VAL A 97 8.66 3.91 11.27
CA VAL A 97 7.95 5.16 11.00
C VAL A 97 6.45 5.00 11.27
N ALA A 98 5.85 3.90 10.82
CA ALA A 98 4.43 3.63 11.03
C ALA A 98 4.07 3.56 12.53
N MET A 99 4.90 2.89 13.33
CA MET A 99 4.70 2.80 14.79
C MET A 99 4.74 4.17 15.46
N ARG A 100 5.62 5.07 15.05
CA ARG A 100 5.66 6.46 15.55
C ARG A 100 4.36 7.21 15.23
N VAL A 101 3.85 7.08 14.00
CA VAL A 101 2.60 7.75 13.59
C VAL A 101 1.40 7.17 14.33
N LEU A 102 1.31 5.84 14.45
CA LEU A 102 0.23 5.17 15.19
C LEU A 102 0.23 5.55 16.69
N SER A 103 1.41 5.70 17.30
CA SER A 103 1.54 6.20 18.67
C SER A 103 1.01 7.64 18.81
N CYS A 104 1.28 8.52 17.82
CA CYS A 104 0.71 9.88 17.84
C CYS A 104 -0.82 9.87 17.71
N PHE A 105 -1.39 8.93 16.95
CA PHE A 105 -2.84 8.79 16.88
C PHE A 105 -3.43 8.29 18.20
N ALA A 106 -2.79 7.35 18.90
CA ALA A 106 -3.19 6.91 20.23
C ALA A 106 -3.18 8.09 21.21
N ASP A 107 -2.08 8.85 21.28
CA ASP A 107 -1.96 10.05 22.11
C ASP A 107 -3.11 11.05 21.83
N ARG A 108 -3.41 11.30 20.53
CA ARG A 108 -4.48 12.23 20.12
C ARG A 108 -5.87 11.78 20.54
N LEU A 109 -6.08 10.47 20.61
CA LEU A 109 -7.35 9.86 21.04
C LEU A 109 -7.45 9.69 22.56
N GLY A 110 -6.42 10.06 23.33
CA GLY A 110 -6.36 9.86 24.77
C GLY A 110 -6.22 8.39 25.19
N LEU A 111 -5.67 7.56 24.31
CA LEU A 111 -5.41 6.14 24.52
C LEU A 111 -3.96 5.91 25.00
N PRO A 112 -3.67 4.77 25.63
CA PRO A 112 -2.28 4.37 25.89
C PRO A 112 -1.47 4.42 24.59
N ARG A 113 -0.24 4.92 24.67
CA ARG A 113 0.62 5.15 23.50
C ARG A 113 0.85 3.89 22.66
N GLU A 114 0.83 2.74 23.32
CA GLU A 114 1.02 1.42 22.74
C GLU A 114 -0.26 0.79 22.18
N HIS A 115 -1.41 1.47 22.32
CA HIS A 115 -2.72 0.88 22.03
C HIS A 115 -2.81 0.23 20.62
N PHE A 116 -2.28 0.91 19.61
CA PHE A 116 -2.25 0.38 18.26
C PHE A 116 -0.98 -0.43 17.98
N THR A 117 0.18 0.03 18.49
CA THR A 117 1.49 -0.54 18.13
C THR A 117 1.74 -1.91 18.74
N ALA A 118 1.12 -2.24 19.88
CA ALA A 118 1.24 -3.56 20.53
C ALA A 118 0.76 -4.72 19.63
N ALA A 119 -0.05 -4.42 18.61
CA ALA A 119 -0.58 -5.39 17.66
C ALA A 119 0.17 -5.40 16.31
N HIS A 120 1.41 -4.91 16.26
CA HIS A 120 2.21 -4.85 15.03
C HIS A 120 3.63 -5.38 15.32
N ASN A 121 3.75 -6.65 15.67
CA ASN A 121 5.04 -7.25 16.03
C ASN A 121 5.73 -7.89 14.81
N PRO A 122 6.82 -7.31 14.26
CA PRO A 122 7.48 -7.80 13.05
C PRO A 122 8.15 -9.16 13.22
N GLU A 123 8.35 -9.63 14.46
CA GLU A 123 8.89 -10.95 14.78
C GLU A 123 7.80 -12.02 14.97
N SER A 124 6.52 -11.62 14.92
CA SER A 124 5.40 -12.54 15.09
C SER A 124 5.13 -13.34 13.81
N ALA A 125 4.81 -14.62 13.95
CA ALA A 125 4.26 -15.42 12.86
C ALA A 125 2.86 -14.94 12.42
N GLN A 126 2.20 -14.10 13.24
CA GLN A 126 0.91 -13.47 12.95
C GLN A 126 1.05 -12.10 12.22
N TYR A 127 2.29 -11.63 12.05
CA TYR A 127 2.56 -10.37 11.35
C TYR A 127 2.04 -10.40 9.91
N GLN A 128 1.29 -9.38 9.53
CA GLN A 128 0.69 -9.28 8.20
C GLN A 128 0.84 -7.91 7.53
N SER A 129 1.63 -7.01 8.12
CA SER A 129 2.02 -5.80 7.40
C SER A 129 2.80 -6.16 6.13
N THR A 130 2.57 -5.40 5.08
CA THR A 130 3.10 -5.73 3.75
C THR A 130 3.79 -4.52 3.14
N LEU A 131 5.03 -4.71 2.70
CA LEU A 131 5.69 -3.78 1.78
C LEU A 131 5.36 -4.19 0.35
N ARG A 132 4.83 -3.28 -0.46
CA ARG A 132 4.48 -3.54 -1.86
C ARG A 132 5.31 -2.66 -2.78
N LEU A 133 6.10 -3.29 -3.62
CA LEU A 133 6.77 -2.66 -4.74
C LEU A 133 5.79 -2.61 -5.92
N LEU A 134 5.68 -1.47 -6.59
CA LEU A 134 4.69 -1.21 -7.63
C LEU A 134 5.36 -0.67 -8.89
N HIS A 135 5.05 -1.28 -10.02
CA HIS A 135 5.41 -0.82 -11.35
C HIS A 135 4.14 -0.61 -12.18
N TYR A 136 3.88 0.63 -12.58
CA TYR A 136 2.81 1.00 -13.49
C TYR A 136 3.39 1.17 -14.88
N PHE A 137 2.82 0.45 -15.85
CA PHE A 137 3.33 0.44 -17.21
C PHE A 137 3.24 1.81 -17.88
N ALA A 138 4.20 2.08 -18.78
CA ALA A 138 4.12 3.22 -19.68
C ALA A 138 2.79 3.21 -20.44
N VAL A 139 2.22 4.38 -20.67
CA VAL A 139 0.94 4.48 -21.40
C VAL A 139 1.23 4.60 -22.90
N PRO A 140 0.88 3.59 -23.71
CA PRO A 140 0.99 3.65 -25.18
C PRO A 140 0.27 4.87 -25.74
N GLU A 141 0.80 5.45 -26.81
CA GLU A 141 0.30 6.70 -27.38
C GLU A 141 -1.18 6.63 -27.77
N GLU A 142 -1.59 5.53 -28.36
CA GLU A 142 -2.97 5.25 -28.80
C GLU A 142 -3.96 5.11 -27.64
N LEU A 143 -3.44 4.97 -26.39
CA LEU A 143 -4.25 4.77 -25.21
C LEU A 143 -4.28 5.96 -24.25
N ARG A 144 -3.58 7.07 -24.58
CA ARG A 144 -3.40 8.22 -23.68
C ARG A 144 -4.68 8.97 -23.36
N ASP A 145 -5.61 9.03 -24.28
CA ASP A 145 -6.83 9.84 -24.15
C ASP A 145 -8.10 9.01 -23.92
N ILE A 146 -7.98 7.72 -23.59
CA ILE A 146 -9.15 6.88 -23.34
C ILE A 146 -9.72 7.20 -21.95
N PRO A 147 -10.95 7.76 -21.86
CA PRO A 147 -11.59 8.04 -20.58
C PRO A 147 -11.77 6.76 -19.76
N GLY A 148 -11.63 6.90 -18.43
CA GLY A 148 -11.87 5.77 -17.51
C GLY A 148 -10.69 4.79 -17.38
N ARG A 149 -9.56 5.01 -18.03
CA ARG A 149 -8.33 4.25 -17.77
C ARG A 149 -7.59 4.82 -16.57
N TRP A 150 -7.31 3.97 -15.63
CA TRP A 150 -6.63 4.32 -14.39
C TRP A 150 -5.38 3.46 -14.22
N ARG A 151 -4.29 4.06 -13.74
CA ARG A 151 -3.15 3.30 -13.22
C ARG A 151 -3.55 2.51 -11.97
N ALA A 152 -4.40 3.12 -11.12
CA ALA A 152 -5.12 2.42 -10.05
C ALA A 152 -6.48 3.09 -9.83
N GLY A 153 -7.55 2.32 -9.89
CA GLY A 153 -8.92 2.81 -9.69
C GLY A 153 -9.19 3.26 -8.25
N ALA A 154 -10.26 4.04 -8.04
CA ALA A 154 -10.61 4.58 -6.73
C ALA A 154 -10.92 3.49 -5.71
N HIS A 155 -10.31 3.59 -4.52
CA HIS A 155 -10.45 2.66 -3.40
C HIS A 155 -10.06 3.29 -2.07
N THR A 156 -10.35 2.60 -0.97
CA THR A 156 -9.76 2.78 0.34
C THR A 156 -8.77 1.66 0.61
N ASP A 157 -7.77 1.89 1.46
CA ASP A 157 -6.91 0.83 1.97
C ASP A 157 -7.57 0.12 3.14
N PHE A 158 -7.22 -1.14 3.38
CA PHE A 158 -7.85 -1.97 4.43
C PHE A 158 -7.02 -2.02 5.72
N ASP A 159 -5.83 -1.47 5.71
CA ASP A 159 -4.85 -1.42 6.79
C ASP A 159 -5.20 -0.39 7.89
N CYS A 160 -4.27 -0.20 8.83
CA CYS A 160 -4.31 0.92 9.78
C CYS A 160 -3.74 2.19 9.17
N LEU A 161 -2.59 2.08 8.51
CA LEU A 161 -1.83 3.22 7.99
C LEU A 161 -1.02 2.80 6.77
N THR A 162 -1.20 3.52 5.67
CA THR A 162 -0.35 3.38 4.47
C THR A 162 0.75 4.44 4.48
N LEU A 163 1.99 4.02 4.23
CA LEU A 163 3.13 4.88 3.92
C LEU A 163 3.46 4.72 2.44
N LEU A 164 3.26 5.76 1.64
CA LEU A 164 3.51 5.74 0.20
C LEU A 164 4.73 6.57 -0.16
N PHE A 165 5.71 5.93 -0.80
CA PHE A 165 6.91 6.55 -1.36
C PHE A 165 6.73 6.73 -2.87
N GLN A 166 7.09 7.91 -3.36
CA GLN A 166 6.92 8.30 -4.77
C GLN A 166 8.23 8.91 -5.30
N ARG A 167 8.31 9.07 -6.63
CA ARG A 167 9.43 9.77 -7.29
C ARG A 167 8.96 11.11 -7.85
N ASP A 168 9.82 12.10 -7.80
CA ASP A 168 9.56 13.40 -8.42
C ASP A 168 9.17 13.22 -9.89
N GLY A 169 8.18 13.99 -10.34
CA GLY A 169 7.68 13.92 -11.70
C GLY A 169 6.77 12.71 -12.01
N GLN A 170 6.68 11.71 -11.14
CA GLN A 170 5.84 10.52 -11.32
C GLN A 170 4.50 10.65 -10.58
N GLY A 171 3.74 11.68 -10.89
CA GLY A 171 2.48 12.02 -10.24
C GLY A 171 1.30 11.10 -10.58
N GLY A 172 0.08 11.63 -10.40
CA GLY A 172 -1.19 10.98 -10.72
C GLY A 172 -2.00 10.55 -9.51
N LEU A 173 -1.42 10.56 -8.29
CA LEU A 173 -2.17 10.30 -7.06
C LEU A 173 -3.19 11.41 -6.83
N GLN A 174 -4.43 11.03 -6.57
CA GLN A 174 -5.52 11.91 -6.16
C GLN A 174 -6.23 11.33 -4.94
N VAL A 175 -6.63 12.18 -4.03
CA VAL A 175 -7.38 11.84 -2.83
C VAL A 175 -8.73 12.54 -2.83
N CYS A 176 -9.74 11.87 -2.28
CA CYS A 176 -11.07 12.44 -2.06
C CYS A 176 -11.35 12.37 -0.55
N PRO A 177 -11.41 13.49 0.16
CA PRO A 177 -11.67 13.50 1.59
C PRO A 177 -13.11 13.06 1.88
N GLY A 178 -13.28 12.24 2.93
CA GLY A 178 -14.57 11.79 3.45
C GLY A 178 -15.08 10.48 2.87
N LYS A 179 -16.14 9.95 3.51
CA LYS A 179 -16.83 8.72 3.11
C LYS A 179 -17.93 8.97 2.09
N GLU A 180 -18.44 10.21 1.98
CA GLU A 180 -19.56 10.57 1.13
C GLU A 180 -19.07 10.98 -0.24
N MET A 181 -19.36 10.12 -1.23
CA MET A 181 -18.89 10.25 -2.59
C MET A 181 -19.81 11.09 -3.50
N GLU A 182 -20.82 11.75 -2.99
CA GLU A 182 -21.82 12.45 -3.82
C GLU A 182 -21.28 13.73 -4.46
N GLU A 183 -20.33 14.40 -3.81
CA GLU A 183 -19.60 15.55 -4.38
C GLU A 183 -18.10 15.28 -4.47
N ARG A 184 -17.69 14.31 -5.27
CA ARG A 184 -16.31 13.84 -5.40
C ARG A 184 -15.36 14.94 -5.88
N GLN A 185 -14.86 15.72 -4.96
CA GLN A 185 -13.75 16.63 -5.22
C GLN A 185 -12.42 15.90 -5.05
N TRP A 186 -11.76 15.59 -6.16
CA TRP A 186 -10.46 14.95 -6.17
C TRP A 186 -9.34 15.99 -6.08
N THR A 187 -8.52 15.88 -5.04
CA THR A 187 -7.33 16.72 -4.85
C THR A 187 -6.10 15.94 -5.31
N SER A 188 -5.32 16.54 -6.21
CA SER A 188 -4.04 15.94 -6.65
C SER A 188 -2.97 16.11 -5.58
N ILE A 189 -2.22 15.04 -5.35
CA ILE A 189 -1.09 15.02 -4.43
C ILE A 189 0.19 15.10 -5.25
N THR A 190 1.02 16.09 -4.96
CA THR A 190 2.33 16.23 -5.60
C THR A 190 3.24 15.08 -5.18
N ALA A 191 3.77 14.36 -6.15
CA ALA A 191 4.78 13.34 -5.89
C ALA A 191 6.08 14.00 -5.44
N SER A 192 6.69 13.47 -4.39
CA SER A 192 7.97 13.94 -3.87
C SER A 192 8.84 12.75 -3.48
N SER A 193 10.09 12.78 -3.88
CA SER A 193 11.08 11.76 -3.51
C SER A 193 11.55 11.87 -2.06
N SER A 194 11.31 13.02 -1.40
CA SER A 194 11.76 13.31 -0.03
C SER A 194 10.65 13.27 1.02
N LEU A 195 9.40 13.02 0.62
CA LEU A 195 8.25 12.99 1.50
C LEU A 195 7.56 11.63 1.46
N ILE A 196 7.07 11.18 2.60
CA ILE A 196 6.16 10.02 2.67
C ILE A 196 4.72 10.54 2.63
N THR A 197 3.93 10.10 1.66
CA THR A 197 2.49 10.36 1.65
C THR A 197 1.79 9.31 2.51
N CYS A 198 1.04 9.75 3.51
CA CYS A 198 0.40 8.88 4.48
C CYS A 198 -1.12 8.98 4.38
N ASN A 199 -1.81 7.85 4.45
CA ASN A 199 -3.26 7.79 4.57
C ASN A 199 -3.71 6.73 5.58
N ILE A 200 -4.83 7.00 6.23
CA ILE A 200 -5.51 6.10 7.16
C ILE A 200 -6.32 5.09 6.35
N GLY A 201 -6.26 3.82 6.76
CA GLY A 201 -7.05 2.75 6.20
C GLY A 201 -8.31 2.40 7.01
N ASP A 202 -9.11 1.49 6.47
CA ASP A 202 -10.42 1.13 7.03
C ASP A 202 -10.31 0.43 8.39
N MET A 203 -9.20 -0.30 8.65
CA MET A 203 -8.98 -0.98 9.94
C MET A 203 -8.83 0.04 11.06
N LEU A 204 -8.02 1.08 10.87
CA LEU A 204 -7.87 2.12 11.89
C LEU A 204 -9.15 2.97 12.05
N THR A 205 -9.89 3.18 10.96
CA THR A 205 -11.20 3.82 11.03
C THR A 205 -12.11 3.08 11.99
N ARG A 206 -12.24 1.76 11.82
CA ARG A 206 -13.01 0.90 12.71
C ARG A 206 -12.43 0.89 14.13
N TRP A 207 -11.11 0.74 14.26
CA TRP A 207 -10.43 0.62 15.56
C TRP A 207 -10.43 1.93 16.36
N SER A 208 -10.66 3.06 15.71
CA SER A 208 -10.84 4.37 16.34
C SER A 208 -12.31 4.78 16.52
N ASP A 209 -13.28 3.87 16.29
CA ASP A 209 -14.70 4.21 16.33
C ASP A 209 -15.06 5.39 15.40
N ASP A 210 -14.55 5.38 14.17
CA ASP A 210 -14.73 6.40 13.12
C ASP A 210 -14.11 7.78 13.43
N LEU A 211 -13.29 7.91 14.48
CA LEU A 211 -12.65 9.19 14.81
C LEU A 211 -11.49 9.52 13.84
N LEU A 212 -10.89 8.52 13.22
CA LEU A 212 -9.83 8.62 12.21
C LEU A 212 -10.32 8.01 10.88
N PRO A 213 -11.01 8.78 10.03
CA PRO A 213 -11.64 8.26 8.83
C PRO A 213 -10.60 7.93 7.73
N SER A 214 -10.79 6.80 7.07
CA SER A 214 -10.11 6.49 5.80
C SER A 214 -10.62 7.41 4.70
N ASN A 215 -9.86 7.54 3.63
CA ASN A 215 -10.21 8.33 2.46
C ASN A 215 -10.06 7.55 1.16
N PHE A 216 -10.89 7.86 0.18
CA PHE A 216 -10.72 7.34 -1.16
C PHE A 216 -9.49 7.95 -1.82
N HIS A 217 -8.74 7.12 -2.54
CA HIS A 217 -7.66 7.57 -3.38
C HIS A 217 -7.62 6.78 -4.70
N ARG A 218 -6.95 7.34 -5.70
CA ARG A 218 -6.78 6.74 -7.02
C ARG A 218 -5.50 7.23 -7.67
N VAL A 219 -5.00 6.51 -8.66
CA VAL A 219 -3.89 6.96 -9.51
C VAL A 219 -4.42 7.11 -10.94
N ARG A 220 -4.54 8.35 -11.40
CA ARG A 220 -4.97 8.63 -12.76
C ARG A 220 -3.87 8.32 -13.78
N SER A 221 -4.27 8.08 -15.02
CA SER A 221 -3.33 8.10 -16.14
C SER A 221 -2.73 9.50 -16.30
N PRO A 222 -1.48 9.63 -16.80
CA PRO A 222 -0.85 10.92 -17.01
C PRO A 222 -1.59 11.72 -18.10
N GLY A 223 -1.64 13.05 -17.95
CA GLY A 223 -2.06 13.97 -19.00
C GLY A 223 -1.01 14.06 -20.12
N ARG A 224 -1.36 14.67 -21.28
CA ARG A 224 -0.49 14.73 -22.47
C ARG A 224 0.89 15.32 -22.19
N ASP A 225 0.95 16.34 -21.35
CA ASP A 225 2.18 17.07 -21.02
C ASP A 225 2.91 16.52 -19.79
N GLU A 226 2.44 15.37 -19.25
CA GLU A 226 3.05 14.74 -18.10
C GLU A 226 3.92 13.55 -18.52
N TYR A 227 4.71 13.03 -17.57
CA TYR A 227 5.56 11.87 -17.81
C TYR A 227 4.76 10.61 -18.17
N GLN A 228 4.96 10.09 -19.38
CA GLN A 228 4.22 8.96 -19.96
C GLN A 228 4.88 7.59 -19.73
N GLY A 229 6.11 7.57 -19.25
CA GLY A 229 6.88 6.34 -19.05
C GLY A 229 6.44 5.52 -17.85
N ASP A 230 7.24 4.51 -17.55
CA ASP A 230 7.04 3.63 -16.39
C ASP A 230 7.06 4.43 -15.09
N ARG A 231 6.06 4.20 -14.24
CA ARG A 231 5.97 4.82 -12.93
C ARG A 231 6.23 3.77 -11.85
N TYR A 232 7.07 4.12 -10.90
CA TYR A 232 7.33 3.28 -9.73
C TYR A 232 6.83 3.95 -8.46
N SER A 233 6.30 3.15 -7.54
CA SER A 233 6.01 3.58 -6.17
C SER A 233 6.20 2.40 -5.22
N ILE A 234 6.39 2.71 -3.94
CA ILE A 234 6.53 1.71 -2.89
C ILE A 234 5.51 2.07 -1.82
N ALA A 235 4.71 1.10 -1.40
CA ALA A 235 3.70 1.29 -0.37
C ALA A 235 3.93 0.30 0.77
N TYR A 236 3.98 0.80 2.01
CA TYR A 236 3.96 -0.02 3.21
C TYR A 236 2.60 0.08 3.86
N PHE A 237 1.94 -1.06 4.03
CA PHE A 237 0.64 -1.20 4.65
C PHE A 237 0.83 -1.72 6.07
N ALA A 238 0.71 -0.85 7.08
CA ALA A 238 0.76 -1.24 8.48
C ALA A 238 -0.57 -1.90 8.86
N GLN A 239 -0.54 -3.22 8.99
CA GLN A 239 -1.70 -4.04 9.36
C GLN A 239 -1.48 -4.67 10.72
N ALA A 240 -2.49 -4.63 11.59
CA ALA A 240 -2.41 -5.31 12.87
C ALA A 240 -2.22 -6.83 12.67
N ASP A 241 -1.50 -7.47 13.59
CA ASP A 241 -1.26 -8.91 13.57
C ASP A 241 -2.57 -9.68 13.44
N ARG A 242 -2.55 -10.81 12.73
CA ARG A 242 -3.74 -11.57 12.30
C ARG A 242 -4.72 -11.89 13.43
N ASP A 243 -4.21 -12.17 14.62
CA ASP A 243 -4.97 -12.53 15.83
C ASP A 243 -5.34 -11.32 16.71
N ALA A 244 -4.84 -10.12 16.38
CA ALA A 244 -5.18 -8.91 17.13
C ALA A 244 -6.68 -8.61 17.05
N VAL A 245 -7.27 -8.27 18.19
CA VAL A 245 -8.70 -7.91 18.28
C VAL A 245 -8.86 -6.42 17.99
N ILE A 246 -9.59 -6.12 16.93
CA ILE A 246 -9.93 -4.75 16.52
C ILE A 246 -11.25 -4.37 17.18
N GLN A 247 -11.15 -3.51 18.21
CA GLN A 247 -12.31 -2.94 18.92
C GLN A 247 -11.97 -1.53 19.39
N GLY A 248 -12.77 -0.56 18.96
CA GLY A 248 -12.61 0.82 19.39
C GLY A 248 -12.97 1.03 20.87
N PRO A 249 -12.41 2.07 21.50
CA PRO A 249 -12.58 2.33 22.95
C PRO A 249 -14.03 2.63 23.35
N ARG A 250 -14.87 3.09 22.43
CA ARG A 250 -16.29 3.37 22.66
C ARG A 250 -17.20 2.18 22.33
N GLY A 251 -16.65 1.11 21.72
CA GLY A 251 -17.41 -0.08 21.37
C GLY A 251 -18.50 0.15 20.32
N VAL A 252 -18.30 1.10 19.39
CA VAL A 252 -19.24 1.38 18.29
C VAL A 252 -19.45 0.14 17.42
N TYR A 253 -18.40 -0.65 17.27
CA TYR A 253 -18.43 -1.89 16.48
C TYR A 253 -18.16 -3.10 17.38
N PRO A 254 -18.75 -4.28 17.08
CA PRO A 254 -18.38 -5.50 17.78
C PRO A 254 -16.92 -5.86 17.53
N PRO A 255 -16.25 -6.55 18.48
CA PRO A 255 -14.88 -6.98 18.31
C PRO A 255 -14.76 -7.94 17.11
N VAL A 256 -13.64 -7.84 16.37
CA VAL A 256 -13.32 -8.71 15.24
C VAL A 256 -11.81 -8.91 15.19
N THR A 257 -11.32 -10.08 14.76
CA THR A 257 -9.87 -10.24 14.53
C THR A 257 -9.42 -9.45 13.29
N ALA A 258 -8.17 -8.99 13.25
CA ALA A 258 -7.63 -8.30 12.09
C ALA A 258 -7.71 -9.18 10.81
N ALA A 259 -7.47 -10.48 10.94
CA ALA A 259 -7.59 -11.44 9.83
C ALA A 259 -9.03 -11.51 9.29
N ASP A 260 -10.02 -11.62 10.17
CA ASP A 260 -11.44 -11.66 9.77
C ASP A 260 -11.89 -10.34 9.16
N PHE A 261 -11.44 -9.20 9.72
CA PHE A 261 -11.72 -7.89 9.16
C PHE A 261 -11.20 -7.78 7.72
N LEU A 262 -9.94 -8.14 7.47
CA LEU A 262 -9.37 -8.13 6.11
C LEU A 262 -10.14 -9.05 5.16
N THR A 263 -10.49 -10.25 5.62
CA THR A 263 -11.28 -11.19 4.83
C THR A 263 -12.63 -10.60 4.44
N GLN A 264 -13.33 -9.96 5.36
CA GLN A 264 -14.61 -9.28 5.10
C GLN A 264 -14.44 -8.14 4.08
N ARG A 265 -13.37 -7.32 4.19
CA ARG A 265 -13.11 -6.20 3.28
C ARG A 265 -12.78 -6.69 1.87
N VAL A 266 -11.95 -7.72 1.74
CA VAL A 266 -11.62 -8.34 0.45
C VAL A 266 -12.89 -8.88 -0.21
N GLN A 267 -13.69 -9.65 0.52
CA GLN A 267 -14.95 -10.21 -0.02
C GLN A 267 -15.93 -9.12 -0.44
N ALA A 268 -16.06 -8.03 0.32
CA ALA A 268 -16.94 -6.91 -0.02
C ALA A 268 -16.50 -6.18 -1.31
N ASN A 269 -15.18 -6.12 -1.59
CA ASN A 269 -14.64 -5.49 -2.79
C ASN A 269 -14.86 -6.32 -4.06
N TYR A 270 -15.01 -7.65 -3.94
CA TYR A 270 -15.21 -8.56 -5.08
C TYR A 270 -16.68 -8.96 -5.30
N ARG A 271 -17.61 -8.49 -4.46
CA ARG A 271 -19.05 -8.67 -4.73
C ARG A 271 -19.47 -7.66 -5.80
N PRO A 272 -20.16 -8.10 -6.89
CA PRO A 272 -20.83 -7.17 -7.80
C PRO A 272 -21.79 -6.30 -6.97
N ARG A 273 -21.72 -4.99 -7.09
CA ARG A 273 -22.77 -4.11 -6.57
C ARG A 273 -24.03 -4.40 -7.40
N LEU A 274 -25.04 -4.98 -6.75
CA LEU A 274 -26.39 -5.15 -7.32
C LEU A 274 -26.98 -3.80 -7.69
#